data_6ef8563432413f87d243d4a5399a6451
#
_entry.id   6ef8563432413f87d243d4a5399a6451
#
_cell.length_a   1.000
_cell.length_b   1.000
_cell.length_c   1.000
_cell.angle_alpha   90.00
_cell.angle_beta   90.00
_cell.angle_gamma   90.00
#
_symmetry.space_group_name_H-M   'P 1'
#
loop_
_entity.id
_entity.type
_entity.pdbx_description
1 polymer ?
#
loop_
_entity_poly.entity_id
_entity_poly.type
_entity_poly.pdbx_seq_one_letter_code
_entity_poly.pdbx_strand_id
1 'polypeptide(L)'
;MAVALQDRYSKLVEAKLAAELVQKDGIIWNNDFEGDPKAGAVKIPVRGNATVVSYDKQNGATKSYANGSYDTISIGKDKAVNEVIDGYDIDAVPDNIVANRLDAAGEGLALQINADGTVELLDKATTLGQTSATSKDNIYDRFVDIGKEMTKNYVPLNGRWALVNPD
;
A
#
# COMPACT_ATOMS: atom_id res chain seq x y z
N MET A 1 28.16 0.51 -21.08
CA MET A 1 28.52 -0.13 -19.79
C MET A 1 27.92 0.59 -18.57
N ALA A 2 27.45 1.82 -18.67
CA ALA A 2 26.79 2.55 -17.57
C ALA A 2 25.45 1.94 -17.11
N VAL A 3 24.67 1.38 -18.03
CA VAL A 3 23.32 0.85 -17.76
C VAL A 3 23.32 -0.33 -16.76
N ALA A 4 24.30 -1.23 -16.85
CA ALA A 4 24.38 -2.41 -15.97
C ALA A 4 24.72 -2.06 -14.50
N LEU A 5 25.45 -0.98 -14.26
CA LEU A 5 25.75 -0.46 -12.93
C LEU A 5 24.50 0.19 -12.32
N GLN A 6 23.76 0.94 -13.11
CA GLN A 6 22.56 1.63 -12.69
C GLN A 6 21.46 0.65 -12.26
N ASP A 7 21.25 -0.44 -13.01
CA ASP A 7 20.32 -1.52 -12.67
C ASP A 7 20.70 -2.22 -11.36
N ARG A 8 22.00 -2.38 -11.11
CA ARG A 8 22.50 -3.04 -9.89
C ARG A 8 22.27 -2.20 -8.64
N TYR A 9 22.50 -0.89 -8.73
CA TYR A 9 22.25 0.03 -7.63
C TYR A 9 20.75 0.19 -7.35
N SER A 10 19.92 0.23 -8.39
CA SER A 10 18.48 0.27 -8.29
C SER A 10 17.92 -0.89 -7.47
N LYS A 11 18.39 -2.13 -7.72
CA LYS A 11 17.99 -3.33 -6.97
C LYS A 11 18.41 -3.30 -5.49
N LEU A 12 19.55 -2.72 -5.18
CA LEU A 12 20.01 -2.57 -3.79
C LEU A 12 19.14 -1.57 -3.03
N VAL A 13 18.81 -0.45 -3.63
CA VAL A 13 17.89 0.55 -3.05
C VAL A 13 16.50 -0.05 -2.86
N GLU A 14 15.99 -0.80 -3.83
CA GLU A 14 14.69 -1.46 -3.77
C GLU A 14 14.62 -2.48 -2.61
N ALA A 15 15.68 -3.27 -2.40
CA ALA A 15 15.76 -4.21 -1.29
C ALA A 15 15.78 -3.51 0.08
N LYS A 16 16.49 -2.39 0.20
CA LYS A 16 16.51 -1.56 1.42
C LYS A 16 15.17 -0.91 1.68
N LEU A 17 14.56 -0.32 0.68
CA LEU A 17 13.22 0.26 0.74
C LEU A 17 12.21 -0.75 1.25
N ALA A 18 12.19 -1.97 0.71
CA ALA A 18 11.28 -3.02 1.15
C ALA A 18 11.49 -3.43 2.62
N ALA A 19 12.72 -3.33 3.14
CA ALA A 19 13.02 -3.64 4.53
C ALA A 19 12.50 -2.54 5.50
N GLU A 20 12.56 -1.28 5.10
CA GLU A 20 12.20 -0.11 5.92
C GLU A 20 10.71 0.26 5.86
N LEU A 21 9.94 -0.32 4.94
CA LEU A 21 8.51 -0.03 4.85
C LEU A 21 7.75 -0.54 6.08
N VAL A 22 7.09 0.37 6.77
CA VAL A 22 6.15 0.06 7.87
C VAL A 22 4.85 -0.52 7.31
N GLN A 23 4.39 0.06 6.21
CA GLN A 23 3.20 -0.39 5.48
C GLN A 23 3.60 -1.53 4.54
N LYS A 24 3.50 -2.78 5.02
CA LYS A 24 3.96 -3.95 4.28
C LYS A 24 2.86 -4.56 3.41
N ASP A 25 3.31 -5.24 2.36
CA ASP A 25 2.46 -6.05 1.50
C ASP A 25 1.66 -7.11 2.29
N GLY A 26 0.43 -7.34 1.86
CA GLY A 26 -0.50 -8.26 2.51
C GLY A 26 -1.17 -7.73 3.78
N ILE A 27 -0.73 -6.58 4.31
CA ILE A 27 -1.36 -5.90 5.45
C ILE A 27 -2.10 -4.64 4.98
N ILE A 28 -1.39 -3.71 4.33
CA ILE A 28 -1.93 -2.43 3.87
C ILE A 28 -1.95 -2.36 2.35
N TRP A 29 -0.95 -2.92 1.69
CA TRP A 29 -0.79 -2.91 0.25
C TRP A 29 -1.26 -4.22 -0.37
N ASN A 30 -1.89 -4.12 -1.53
CA ASN A 30 -2.22 -5.26 -2.35
C ASN A 30 -1.43 -5.17 -3.66
N ASN A 31 -0.55 -6.15 -3.88
CA ASN A 31 0.27 -6.28 -5.09
C ASN A 31 -0.35 -7.21 -6.15
N ASP A 32 -1.62 -7.59 -6.00
CA ASP A 32 -2.29 -8.48 -6.97
C ASP A 32 -2.46 -7.84 -8.36
N PHE A 33 -2.29 -6.52 -8.44
CA PHE A 33 -2.50 -5.76 -9.66
C PHE A 33 -1.24 -4.97 -10.02
N GLU A 34 -0.50 -5.50 -10.98
CA GLU A 34 0.64 -4.80 -11.56
C GLU A 34 0.22 -3.97 -12.77
N GLY A 35 0.69 -2.74 -12.85
CA GLY A 35 0.51 -1.86 -13.98
C GLY A 35 1.84 -1.40 -14.55
N ASP A 36 1.88 -1.15 -15.87
CA ASP A 36 3.04 -0.48 -16.45
C ASP A 36 3.00 1.01 -16.08
N PRO A 37 4.03 1.55 -15.39
CA PRO A 37 4.13 2.97 -15.08
C PRO A 37 3.98 3.87 -16.31
N LYS A 38 4.38 3.39 -17.47
CA LYS A 38 4.23 4.12 -18.74
C LYS A 38 2.78 4.24 -19.21
N ALA A 39 1.91 3.34 -18.77
CA ALA A 39 0.48 3.39 -19.09
C ALA A 39 -0.28 4.44 -18.26
N GLY A 40 0.31 4.92 -17.16
CA GLY A 40 -0.26 5.94 -16.28
C GLY A 40 -1.51 5.53 -15.51
N ALA A 41 -2.04 4.33 -15.73
CA ALA A 41 -3.22 3.82 -15.04
C ALA A 41 -3.28 2.30 -15.01
N VAL A 42 -3.85 1.76 -13.94
CA VAL A 42 -4.12 0.32 -13.75
C VAL A 42 -5.62 0.09 -13.70
N LYS A 43 -6.12 -0.87 -14.48
CA LYS A 43 -7.52 -1.29 -14.43
C LYS A 43 -7.69 -2.48 -13.51
N ILE A 44 -8.51 -2.33 -12.48
CA ILE A 44 -8.79 -3.36 -11.51
C ILE A 44 -10.19 -3.92 -11.77
N PRO A 45 -10.35 -5.24 -11.97
CA PRO A 45 -11.67 -5.84 -12.11
C PRO A 45 -12.43 -5.76 -10.79
N VAL A 46 -13.59 -5.13 -10.79
CA VAL A 46 -14.49 -5.09 -9.62
C VAL A 46 -15.29 -6.39 -9.57
N ARG A 47 -15.10 -7.14 -8.50
CA ARG A 47 -15.83 -8.37 -8.26
C ARG A 47 -17.24 -8.05 -7.76
N GLY A 48 -18.23 -8.16 -8.64
CA GLY A 48 -19.64 -8.08 -8.25
C GLY A 48 -20.08 -9.31 -7.45
N ASN A 49 -21.09 -9.13 -6.61
CA ASN A 49 -21.72 -10.25 -5.90
C ASN A 49 -22.50 -11.10 -6.88
N ALA A 50 -22.37 -12.44 -6.77
CA ALA A 50 -23.18 -13.37 -7.54
C ALA A 50 -24.64 -13.30 -7.07
N THR A 51 -25.57 -13.20 -8.02
CA THR A 51 -26.99 -13.22 -7.72
C THR A 51 -27.42 -14.66 -7.46
N VAL A 52 -27.90 -14.93 -6.26
CA VAL A 52 -28.48 -16.24 -5.90
C VAL A 52 -29.96 -16.24 -6.32
N VAL A 53 -30.35 -17.22 -7.12
CA VAL A 53 -31.72 -17.40 -7.60
C VAL A 53 -32.30 -18.71 -7.12
N SER A 54 -33.59 -18.78 -6.98
CA SER A 54 -34.29 -20.03 -6.62
C SER A 54 -34.21 -21.05 -7.75
N TYR A 55 -33.96 -22.30 -7.38
CA TYR A 55 -33.93 -23.42 -8.31
C TYR A 55 -35.34 -24.04 -8.43
N ASP A 56 -35.84 -24.15 -9.66
CA ASP A 56 -37.07 -24.85 -9.98
C ASP A 56 -36.71 -26.25 -10.57
N LYS A 57 -37.36 -27.32 -10.08
CA LYS A 57 -37.09 -28.67 -10.55
C LYS A 57 -37.47 -28.90 -12.01
N GLN A 58 -38.45 -28.15 -12.54
CA GLN A 58 -38.94 -28.32 -13.92
C GLN A 58 -38.20 -27.40 -14.90
N ASN A 59 -37.92 -26.16 -14.48
CA ASN A 59 -37.39 -25.11 -15.35
C ASN A 59 -35.91 -24.76 -15.09
N GLY A 60 -35.32 -25.34 -14.03
CA GLY A 60 -33.95 -25.02 -13.60
C GLY A 60 -33.83 -23.66 -12.91
N ALA A 61 -32.63 -23.12 -12.90
CA ALA A 61 -32.34 -21.78 -12.37
C ALA A 61 -32.29 -20.75 -13.50
N THR A 62 -32.82 -19.56 -13.24
CA THR A 62 -32.73 -18.44 -14.19
C THR A 62 -31.26 -18.05 -14.39
N LYS A 63 -30.81 -17.93 -15.64
CA LYS A 63 -29.45 -17.53 -15.97
C LYS A 63 -29.26 -16.04 -15.66
N SER A 64 -28.25 -15.73 -14.86
CA SER A 64 -27.76 -14.36 -14.68
C SER A 64 -26.44 -14.19 -15.41
N TYR A 65 -26.27 -13.06 -16.07
CA TYR A 65 -25.01 -12.72 -16.73
C TYR A 65 -24.19 -11.85 -15.79
N ALA A 66 -22.94 -12.25 -15.52
CA ALA A 66 -22.00 -11.44 -14.75
C ALA A 66 -21.56 -10.23 -15.61
N ASN A 67 -21.97 -9.04 -15.23
CA ASN A 67 -21.44 -7.82 -15.81
C ASN A 67 -20.14 -7.46 -15.07
N GLY A 68 -19.00 -7.62 -15.73
CA GLY A 68 -17.72 -7.17 -15.23
C GLY A 68 -17.64 -5.65 -15.33
N SER A 69 -17.38 -4.97 -14.21
CA SER A 69 -16.96 -3.57 -14.18
C SER A 69 -15.47 -3.48 -13.83
N TYR A 70 -14.83 -2.42 -14.29
CA TYR A 70 -13.43 -2.14 -13.99
C TYR A 70 -13.32 -0.78 -13.34
N ASP A 71 -12.59 -0.73 -12.23
CA ASP A 71 -12.13 0.53 -11.66
C ASP A 71 -10.76 0.89 -12.24
N THR A 72 -10.54 2.17 -12.50
CA THR A 72 -9.28 2.66 -13.04
C THR A 72 -8.57 3.49 -11.99
N ILE A 73 -7.41 3.01 -11.54
CA ILE A 73 -6.54 3.73 -10.62
C ILE A 73 -5.44 4.40 -11.44
N SER A 74 -5.36 5.73 -11.35
CA SER A 74 -4.27 6.49 -11.98
C SER A 74 -3.01 6.46 -11.12
N ILE A 75 -1.86 6.26 -11.78
CA ILE A 75 -0.55 6.39 -11.13
C ILE A 75 -0.21 7.88 -11.08
N GLY A 76 -0.35 8.48 -9.90
CA GLY A 76 -0.22 9.93 -9.71
C GLY A 76 1.02 10.37 -8.93
N LYS A 77 1.79 9.42 -8.37
CA LYS A 77 2.96 9.74 -7.55
C LYS A 77 4.19 9.04 -8.14
N ASP A 78 5.14 9.87 -8.56
CA ASP A 78 6.42 9.43 -9.11
C ASP A 78 7.53 10.12 -8.32
N LYS A 79 8.39 9.35 -7.65
CA LYS A 79 9.43 9.85 -6.77
C LYS A 79 10.75 9.16 -7.09
N ALA A 80 11.81 9.93 -7.12
CA ALA A 80 13.16 9.44 -7.34
C ALA A 80 14.17 10.18 -6.47
N VAL A 81 15.25 9.50 -6.11
CA VAL A 81 16.43 10.10 -5.52
C VAL A 81 17.51 10.15 -6.60
N ASN A 82 18.05 11.32 -6.86
CA ASN A 82 19.14 11.50 -7.82
C ASN A 82 20.28 12.28 -7.14
N GLU A 83 21.37 11.59 -6.86
CA GLU A 83 22.56 12.15 -6.24
C GLU A 83 23.78 11.93 -7.13
N VAL A 84 24.64 12.94 -7.17
CA VAL A 84 25.93 12.87 -7.86
C VAL A 84 27.03 12.78 -6.81
N ILE A 85 27.84 11.74 -6.88
CA ILE A 85 29.02 11.53 -6.03
C ILE A 85 30.24 11.78 -6.90
N ASP A 86 31.07 12.75 -6.53
CA ASP A 86 32.30 13.04 -7.26
C ASP A 86 33.35 11.94 -7.00
N GLY A 87 34.17 11.67 -8.03
CA GLY A 87 35.25 10.69 -7.93
C GLY A 87 36.28 11.04 -6.85
N TYR A 88 36.53 12.30 -6.59
CA TYR A 88 37.40 12.76 -5.49
C TYR A 88 36.85 12.41 -4.11
N ASP A 89 35.54 12.47 -3.93
CA ASP A 89 34.90 12.12 -2.66
C ASP A 89 34.97 10.60 -2.40
N ILE A 90 34.90 9.78 -3.45
CA ILE A 90 35.04 8.34 -3.35
C ILE A 90 36.46 7.94 -2.89
N ASP A 91 37.47 8.64 -3.40
CA ASP A 91 38.88 8.36 -3.07
C ASP A 91 39.28 8.95 -1.71
N ALA A 92 38.66 10.04 -1.28
CA ALA A 92 38.98 10.75 -0.04
C ALA A 92 38.33 10.14 1.20
N VAL A 93 37.20 9.42 1.05
CA VAL A 93 36.47 8.82 2.17
C VAL A 93 36.73 7.31 2.19
N PRO A 94 37.46 6.81 3.21
CA PRO A 94 37.83 5.39 3.28
C PRO A 94 36.66 4.43 3.49
N ASP A 95 35.49 4.93 3.91
CA ASP A 95 34.32 4.13 4.21
C ASP A 95 33.26 4.27 3.10
N ASN A 96 33.18 3.32 2.26
CA ASN A 96 32.06 2.89 1.37
C ASN A 96 30.93 3.93 1.19
N ILE A 97 31.28 5.17 0.87
CA ILE A 97 30.34 6.30 0.76
C ILE A 97 29.16 5.99 -0.16
N VAL A 98 29.40 5.23 -1.24
CA VAL A 98 28.37 4.83 -2.18
C VAL A 98 27.30 3.96 -1.51
N ALA A 99 27.71 2.98 -0.68
CA ALA A 99 26.76 2.13 0.04
C ALA A 99 25.95 2.93 1.06
N ASN A 100 26.59 3.82 1.80
CA ASN A 100 25.90 4.67 2.78
C ASN A 100 24.90 5.61 2.11
N ARG A 101 25.20 6.15 0.94
CA ARG A 101 24.28 7.01 0.19
C ARG A 101 23.12 6.21 -0.38
N LEU A 102 23.34 4.98 -0.85
CA LEU A 102 22.28 4.07 -1.29
C LEU A 102 21.34 3.67 -0.14
N ASP A 103 21.90 3.41 1.04
CA ASP A 103 21.11 3.13 2.24
C ASP A 103 20.24 4.34 2.61
N ALA A 104 20.82 5.55 2.65
CA ALA A 104 20.09 6.78 2.92
C ALA A 104 19.00 7.06 1.87
N ALA A 105 19.26 6.76 0.61
CA ALA A 105 18.27 6.88 -0.46
C ALA A 105 17.08 5.92 -0.25
N GLY A 106 17.37 4.67 0.15
CA GLY A 106 16.34 3.68 0.48
C GLY A 106 15.46 4.10 1.66
N GLU A 107 16.08 4.58 2.74
CA GLU A 107 15.38 5.11 3.91
C GLU A 107 14.51 6.33 3.55
N GLY A 108 15.06 7.28 2.79
CA GLY A 108 14.33 8.47 2.35
C GLY A 108 13.11 8.14 1.49
N LEU A 109 13.24 7.20 0.56
CA LEU A 109 12.12 6.73 -0.26
C LEU A 109 11.07 5.99 0.58
N ALA A 110 11.48 5.15 1.54
CA ALA A 110 10.58 4.44 2.43
C ALA A 110 9.76 5.41 3.31
N LEU A 111 10.39 6.43 3.86
CA LEU A 111 9.71 7.47 4.63
C LEU A 111 8.68 8.22 3.78
N GLN A 112 9.04 8.55 2.53
CA GLN A 112 8.11 9.23 1.62
C GLN A 112 6.92 8.35 1.24
N ILE A 113 7.15 7.06 0.97
CA ILE A 113 6.08 6.09 0.65
C ILE A 113 5.15 5.91 1.85
N ASN A 114 5.71 5.74 3.06
CA ASN A 114 4.91 5.62 4.27
C ASN A 114 4.06 6.88 4.53
N ALA A 115 4.61 8.07 4.33
CA ALA A 115 3.89 9.32 4.47
C ALA A 115 2.76 9.45 3.43
N ASP A 116 3.06 9.23 2.15
CA ASP A 116 2.08 9.27 1.06
C ASP A 116 0.98 8.22 1.25
N GLY A 117 1.32 7.01 1.66
CA GLY A 117 0.36 5.94 1.94
C GLY A 117 -0.55 6.26 3.12
N THR A 118 -0.02 6.87 4.19
CA THR A 118 -0.82 7.30 5.35
C THR A 118 -1.82 8.38 4.96
N VAL A 119 -1.42 9.34 4.14
CA VAL A 119 -2.31 10.40 3.63
C VAL A 119 -3.45 9.81 2.82
N GLU A 120 -3.17 8.89 1.89
CA GLU A 120 -4.19 8.21 1.09
C GLU A 120 -5.15 7.37 1.95
N LEU A 121 -4.62 6.65 2.95
CA LEU A 121 -5.44 5.88 3.88
C LEU A 121 -6.40 6.78 4.65
N LEU A 122 -5.94 7.93 5.16
CA LEU A 122 -6.77 8.88 5.89
C LEU A 122 -7.81 9.54 4.99
N ASP A 123 -7.48 9.83 3.74
CA ASP A 123 -8.41 10.44 2.78
C ASP A 123 -9.53 9.48 2.37
N LYS A 124 -9.21 8.20 2.20
CA LYS A 124 -10.17 7.17 1.74
C LYS A 124 -10.85 6.40 2.87
N ALA A 125 -10.35 6.51 4.11
CA ALA A 125 -10.90 5.80 5.25
C ALA A 125 -12.28 6.34 5.65
N THR A 126 -13.18 5.43 6.01
CA THR A 126 -14.46 5.82 6.61
C THR A 126 -14.21 6.32 8.04
N THR A 127 -14.49 7.57 8.29
CA THR A 127 -14.39 8.16 9.64
C THR A 127 -15.53 7.65 10.51
N LEU A 128 -15.20 6.96 11.58
CA LEU A 128 -16.18 6.74 12.65
C LEU A 128 -16.41 8.09 13.32
N GLY A 129 -17.66 8.60 13.28
CA GLY A 129 -18.05 9.93 13.76
C GLY A 129 -17.78 10.17 15.25
N GLN A 130 -16.52 10.20 15.63
CA GLN A 130 -16.06 10.33 16.98
C GLN A 130 -15.68 11.78 17.27
N THR A 131 -16.36 12.38 18.21
CA THR A 131 -16.20 13.79 18.56
C THR A 131 -15.18 14.05 19.67
N SER A 132 -14.75 13.02 20.40
CA SER A 132 -13.80 13.14 21.51
C SER A 132 -12.42 12.59 21.15
N ALA A 133 -11.37 13.23 21.63
CA ALA A 133 -10.00 12.76 21.47
C ALA A 133 -9.81 11.38 22.12
N THR A 134 -8.91 10.59 21.57
CA THR A 134 -8.52 9.30 22.15
C THR A 134 -7.69 9.54 23.42
N SER A 135 -7.99 8.82 24.47
CA SER A 135 -7.28 8.85 25.76
C SER A 135 -7.11 7.45 26.31
N LYS A 136 -6.24 7.29 27.30
CA LYS A 136 -6.04 6.01 27.98
C LYS A 136 -7.33 5.42 28.57
N ASP A 137 -8.29 6.25 28.91
CA ASP A 137 -9.53 5.84 29.57
C ASP A 137 -10.59 5.35 28.58
N ASN A 138 -10.51 5.77 27.30
CA ASN A 138 -11.50 5.44 26.27
C ASN A 138 -10.95 4.59 25.11
N ILE A 139 -9.65 4.31 25.07
CA ILE A 139 -9.02 3.60 23.95
C ILE A 139 -9.59 2.19 23.75
N TYR A 140 -9.89 1.49 24.83
CA TYR A 140 -10.47 0.15 24.76
C TYR A 140 -11.86 0.19 24.12
N ASP A 141 -12.70 1.11 24.54
CA ASP A 141 -14.05 1.28 23.98
C ASP A 141 -13.98 1.64 22.48
N ARG A 142 -12.97 2.42 22.09
CA ARG A 142 -12.71 2.73 20.66
C ARG A 142 -12.41 1.48 19.83
N PHE A 143 -11.53 0.60 20.33
CA PHE A 143 -11.24 -0.65 19.63
C PHE A 143 -12.46 -1.55 19.53
N VAL A 144 -13.28 -1.61 20.57
CA VAL A 144 -14.53 -2.38 20.57
C VAL A 144 -15.51 -1.81 19.54
N ASP A 145 -15.67 -0.50 19.48
CA ASP A 145 -16.56 0.15 18.51
C ASP A 145 -16.08 -0.03 17.07
N ILE A 146 -14.78 0.08 16.82
CA ILE A 146 -14.19 -0.22 15.49
C ILE A 146 -14.46 -1.67 15.11
N GLY A 147 -14.20 -2.62 16.01
CA GLY A 147 -14.44 -4.04 15.77
C GLY A 147 -15.91 -4.35 15.48
N LYS A 148 -16.83 -3.69 16.18
CA LYS A 148 -18.27 -3.79 15.98
C LYS A 148 -18.70 -3.24 14.61
N GLU A 149 -18.17 -2.08 14.21
CA GLU A 149 -18.47 -1.49 12.92
C GLU A 149 -17.92 -2.32 11.76
N MET A 150 -16.70 -2.84 11.86
CA MET A 150 -16.15 -3.79 10.90
C MET A 150 -17.02 -5.04 10.75
N THR A 151 -17.57 -5.54 11.86
CA THR A 151 -18.43 -6.73 11.85
C THR A 151 -19.78 -6.45 11.18
N LYS A 152 -20.37 -5.28 11.43
CA LYS A 152 -21.59 -4.83 10.74
C LYS A 152 -21.41 -4.74 9.23
N ASN A 153 -20.23 -4.33 8.79
CA ASN A 153 -19.86 -4.22 7.37
C ASN A 153 -19.34 -5.53 6.78
N TYR A 154 -19.53 -6.67 7.46
CA TYR A 154 -19.12 -8.00 7.01
C TYR A 154 -17.63 -8.16 6.72
N VAL A 155 -16.77 -7.35 7.36
CA VAL A 155 -15.31 -7.51 7.25
C VAL A 155 -14.90 -8.81 7.95
N PRO A 156 -14.11 -9.70 7.32
CA PRO A 156 -13.65 -10.93 7.94
C PRO A 156 -12.93 -10.67 9.27
N LEU A 157 -13.05 -11.59 10.21
CA LEU A 157 -12.37 -11.48 11.51
C LEU A 157 -10.86 -11.65 11.40
N ASN A 158 -10.43 -12.50 10.46
CA ASN A 158 -9.00 -12.72 10.21
C ASN A 158 -8.41 -11.57 9.38
N GLY A 159 -7.18 -11.19 9.71
CA GLY A 159 -6.45 -10.14 8.99
C GLY A 159 -6.84 -8.71 9.38
N ARG A 160 -7.60 -8.51 10.45
CA ARG A 160 -7.82 -7.17 11.01
C ARG A 160 -6.55 -6.70 11.72
N TRP A 161 -6.13 -5.51 11.40
CA TRP A 161 -4.95 -4.87 11.99
C TRP A 161 -5.28 -3.42 12.35
N ALA A 162 -4.47 -2.83 13.20
CA ALA A 162 -4.57 -1.44 13.59
C ALA A 162 -3.20 -0.79 13.50
N LEU A 163 -3.16 0.41 12.95
CA LEU A 163 -1.99 1.28 12.95
C LEU A 163 -2.23 2.36 14.00
N VAL A 164 -1.35 2.44 14.98
CA VAL A 164 -1.43 3.42 16.08
C VAL A 164 -0.15 4.22 16.14
N ASN A 165 -0.27 5.50 16.49
CA ASN A 165 0.88 6.34 16.78
C ASN A 165 1.40 5.98 18.20
N PRO A 166 2.71 5.95 18.43
CA PRO A 166 3.29 5.67 19.75
C PRO A 166 3.08 6.78 20.80
N ASP A 167 2.60 7.99 20.40
CA ASP A 167 2.40 9.15 21.27
C ASP A 167 1.14 9.04 22.16
#